data_d93994e62994b39e5635a2197c16ff3b
#
_entry.id   d93994e62994b39e5635a2197c16ff3b
#
_cell.length_a   1.000
_cell.length_b   1.000
_cell.length_c   1.000
_cell.angle_alpha   90.00
_cell.angle_beta   90.00
_cell.angle_gamma   90.00
#
_symmetry.space_group_name_H-M   'P 1'
#
loop_
_entity.id
_entity.type
_entity.pdbx_description
1 polymer ?
#
loop_
_entity_poly.entity_id
_entity_poly.type
_entity_poly.pdbx_seq_one_letter_code
_entity_poly.pdbx_strand_id
1 'polypeptide(L)'
;MALLEAALNLFSTNGYDETTTDEIAASAGVSPRTFFRYFPTKESVLFFGEYDFIDAVSGVYLAQPDDASDFEALANSFALLAPGLKRIRKRIAQYHEAVASSLVLLGRERRNHEANAETVAKVIAQRRRLPTPDTECRLLASVGMLLVERALNQWLATPSRALDDIIRQEFAALPAVLK
;
A
#
# COMPACT_ATOMS: atom_id res chain seq x y z
N MET A 1 14.32 -9.74 1.89
CA MET A 1 13.89 -9.92 0.47
C MET A 1 13.61 -11.38 0.12
N ALA A 2 14.52 -12.34 0.35
CA ALA A 2 14.30 -13.75 -0.01
C ALA A 2 13.04 -14.38 0.62
N LEU A 3 12.74 -14.12 1.89
CA LEU A 3 11.54 -14.62 2.56
C LEU A 3 10.22 -14.13 1.93
N LEU A 4 10.15 -12.86 1.55
CA LEU A 4 8.98 -12.31 0.85
C LEU A 4 8.79 -12.95 -0.54
N GLU A 5 9.86 -13.10 -1.30
CA GLU A 5 9.80 -13.74 -2.63
C GLU A 5 9.40 -15.21 -2.52
N ALA A 6 9.96 -15.94 -1.57
CA ALA A 6 9.59 -17.33 -1.29
C ALA A 6 8.10 -17.45 -0.91
N ALA A 7 7.62 -16.58 0.00
CA ALA A 7 6.22 -16.56 0.41
C ALA A 7 5.27 -16.26 -0.75
N LEU A 8 5.53 -15.21 -1.53
CA LEU A 8 4.70 -14.85 -2.68
C LEU A 8 4.64 -15.97 -3.74
N ASN A 9 5.77 -16.62 -4.03
CA ASN A 9 5.80 -17.73 -4.96
C ASN A 9 4.99 -18.94 -4.46
N LEU A 10 5.14 -19.30 -3.17
CA LEU A 10 4.40 -20.42 -2.58
C LEU A 10 2.90 -20.10 -2.46
N PHE A 11 2.52 -18.90 -2.07
CA PHE A 11 1.11 -18.49 -2.00
C PHE A 11 0.45 -18.48 -3.39
N SER A 12 1.19 -18.07 -4.43
CA SER A 12 0.70 -18.11 -5.81
C SER A 12 0.55 -19.54 -6.36
N THR A 13 1.38 -20.50 -5.89
CA THR A 13 1.39 -21.87 -6.39
C THR A 13 0.45 -22.78 -5.59
N ASN A 14 0.50 -22.70 -4.28
CA ASN A 14 -0.18 -23.62 -3.36
C ASN A 14 -1.41 -22.99 -2.69
N GLY A 15 -1.56 -21.66 -2.79
CA GLY A 15 -2.51 -20.90 -1.98
C GLY A 15 -1.94 -20.50 -0.61
N TYR A 16 -2.54 -19.46 -0.02
CA TYR A 16 -2.10 -18.98 1.29
C TYR A 16 -2.34 -20.01 2.40
N ASP A 17 -3.52 -20.61 2.44
CA ASP A 17 -3.94 -21.45 3.57
C ASP A 17 -3.10 -22.73 3.65
N GLU A 18 -2.76 -23.33 2.52
CA GLU A 18 -1.99 -24.58 2.42
C GLU A 18 -0.47 -24.38 2.58
N THR A 19 0.04 -23.14 2.47
CA THR A 19 1.46 -22.85 2.61
C THR A 19 1.85 -22.68 4.08
N THR A 20 2.92 -23.35 4.51
CA THR A 20 3.45 -23.27 5.87
C THR A 20 4.65 -22.32 5.99
N THR A 21 4.90 -21.81 7.20
CA THR A 21 6.10 -21.00 7.48
C THR A 21 7.40 -21.78 7.31
N ASP A 22 7.36 -23.11 7.52
CA ASP A 22 8.53 -23.98 7.37
C ASP A 22 8.89 -24.12 5.88
N GLU A 23 7.91 -24.26 5.01
CA GLU A 23 8.11 -24.28 3.54
C GLU A 23 8.66 -22.95 3.04
N ILE A 24 8.13 -21.82 3.55
CA ILE A 24 8.64 -20.50 3.20
C ILE A 24 10.10 -20.34 3.63
N ALA A 25 10.43 -20.74 4.88
CA ALA A 25 11.78 -20.67 5.40
C ALA A 25 12.74 -21.56 4.58
N ALA A 26 12.36 -22.80 4.31
CA ALA A 26 13.14 -23.75 3.50
C ALA A 26 13.38 -23.22 2.08
N SER A 27 12.33 -22.68 1.43
CA SER A 27 12.43 -22.09 0.08
C SER A 27 13.34 -20.86 0.05
N ALA A 28 13.41 -20.11 1.15
CA ALA A 28 14.30 -18.96 1.30
C ALA A 28 15.73 -19.33 1.76
N GLY A 29 16.02 -20.62 2.01
CA GLY A 29 17.31 -21.09 2.48
C GLY A 29 17.62 -20.72 3.93
N VAL A 30 16.61 -20.54 4.79
CA VAL A 30 16.77 -20.17 6.20
C VAL A 30 16.03 -21.14 7.13
N SER A 31 16.34 -21.09 8.42
CA SER A 31 15.61 -21.89 9.42
C SER A 31 14.23 -21.26 9.76
N PRO A 32 13.23 -22.06 10.22
CA PRO A 32 11.98 -21.54 10.76
C PRO A 32 12.18 -20.51 11.89
N ARG A 33 13.19 -20.73 12.76
CA ARG A 33 13.57 -19.77 13.80
C ARG A 33 13.99 -18.43 13.20
N THR A 34 14.67 -18.44 12.05
CA THR A 34 15.06 -17.22 11.33
C THR A 34 13.85 -16.52 10.76
N PHE A 35 12.88 -17.26 10.21
CA PHE A 35 11.61 -16.67 9.76
C PHE A 35 10.91 -15.92 10.91
N PHE A 36 10.66 -16.59 12.03
CA PHE A 36 9.95 -16.00 13.17
C PHE A 36 10.71 -14.87 13.88
N ARG A 37 12.02 -14.76 13.69
CA ARG A 37 12.79 -13.59 14.15
C ARG A 37 12.40 -12.30 13.41
N TYR A 38 12.03 -12.40 12.13
CA TYR A 38 11.65 -11.24 11.30
C TYR A 38 10.14 -11.06 11.16
N PHE A 39 9.40 -12.16 11.18
CA PHE A 39 7.98 -12.18 10.91
C PHE A 39 7.24 -12.99 11.98
N PRO A 40 6.45 -12.34 12.87
CA PRO A 40 5.79 -13.04 13.97
C PRO A 40 4.68 -13.99 13.49
N THR A 41 4.15 -13.80 12.28
CA THR A 41 3.10 -14.64 11.70
C THR A 41 3.34 -14.85 10.20
N LYS A 42 2.68 -15.86 9.62
CA LYS A 42 2.79 -16.18 8.18
C LYS A 42 2.42 -15.00 7.28
N GLU A 43 1.33 -14.32 7.61
CA GLU A 43 0.85 -13.19 6.84
C GLU A 43 1.72 -11.93 6.97
N SER A 44 2.46 -11.75 8.07
CA SER A 44 3.27 -10.56 8.29
C SER A 44 4.38 -10.37 7.25
N VAL A 45 4.79 -11.46 6.57
CA VAL A 45 5.77 -11.38 5.48
C VAL A 45 5.23 -10.64 4.26
N LEU A 46 3.91 -10.73 3.99
CA LEU A 46 3.28 -10.06 2.84
C LEU A 46 3.22 -8.54 3.00
N PHE A 47 2.98 -8.07 4.22
CA PHE A 47 2.79 -6.66 4.53
C PHE A 47 4.12 -5.93 4.84
N PHE A 48 5.25 -6.61 4.58
CA PHE A 48 6.57 -6.03 4.78
C PHE A 48 6.87 -4.92 3.75
N GLY A 49 7.20 -3.73 4.24
CA GLY A 49 7.52 -2.57 3.41
C GLY A 49 6.31 -1.65 3.10
N GLU A 50 5.10 -2.03 3.49
CA GLU A 50 3.90 -1.19 3.32
C GLU A 50 4.01 0.11 4.14
N TYR A 51 4.47 0.00 5.38
CA TYR A 51 4.70 1.16 6.25
C TYR A 51 5.77 2.10 5.69
N ASP A 52 6.85 1.58 5.11
CA ASP A 52 7.91 2.38 4.50
C ASP A 52 7.38 3.25 3.35
N PHE A 53 6.40 2.73 2.58
CA PHE A 53 5.77 3.48 1.51
C PHE A 53 4.89 4.63 2.05
N ILE A 54 4.09 4.38 3.07
CA ILE A 54 3.23 5.41 3.70
C ILE A 54 4.08 6.49 4.39
N ASP A 55 5.19 6.10 5.02
CA ASP A 55 6.14 7.06 5.60
C ASP A 55 6.79 7.93 4.51
N ALA A 56 7.16 7.34 3.37
CA ALA A 56 7.69 8.09 2.24
C ALA A 56 6.64 9.06 1.67
N VAL A 57 5.39 8.63 1.51
CA VAL A 57 4.27 9.50 1.09
C VAL A 57 4.09 10.66 2.07
N SER A 58 4.14 10.37 3.38
CA SER A 58 4.02 11.37 4.44
C SER A 58 5.10 12.44 4.37
N GLY A 59 6.35 12.03 4.14
CA GLY A 59 7.48 12.95 3.97
C GLY A 59 7.33 13.85 2.74
N VAL A 60 6.93 13.27 1.60
CA VAL A 60 6.69 14.04 0.36
C VAL A 60 5.50 14.98 0.51
N TYR A 61 4.44 14.56 1.21
CA TYR A 61 3.25 15.38 1.45
C TYR A 61 3.57 16.63 2.29
N LEU A 62 4.35 16.47 3.36
CA LEU A 62 4.76 17.60 4.21
C LEU A 62 5.72 18.56 3.49
N ALA A 63 6.42 18.10 2.45
CA ALA A 63 7.31 18.90 1.63
C ALA A 63 6.60 19.62 0.45
N GLN A 64 5.28 19.38 0.26
CA GLN A 64 4.53 20.08 -0.80
C GLN A 64 4.40 21.58 -0.49
N PRO A 65 4.29 22.45 -1.52
CA PRO A 65 4.12 23.89 -1.33
C PRO A 65 2.93 24.25 -0.44
N ASP A 66 3.07 25.27 0.38
CA ASP A 66 2.03 25.69 1.34
C ASP A 66 0.73 26.18 0.66
N ASP A 67 0.82 26.69 -0.58
CA ASP A 67 -0.30 27.15 -1.40
C ASP A 67 -1.03 26.01 -2.14
N ALA A 68 -0.47 24.82 -2.18
CA ALA A 68 -1.18 23.66 -2.72
C ALA A 68 -2.30 23.21 -1.76
N SER A 69 -3.48 22.92 -2.31
CA SER A 69 -4.53 22.28 -1.52
C SER A 69 -4.08 20.92 -0.99
N ASP A 70 -4.62 20.50 0.14
CA ASP A 70 -4.29 19.18 0.71
C ASP A 70 -4.61 18.03 -0.26
N PHE A 71 -5.66 18.17 -1.06
CA PHE A 71 -6.04 17.16 -2.06
C PHE A 71 -4.99 17.07 -3.18
N GLU A 72 -4.53 18.21 -3.71
CA GLU A 72 -3.47 18.27 -4.72
C GLU A 72 -2.13 17.80 -4.16
N ALA A 73 -1.79 18.22 -2.94
CA ALA A 73 -0.58 17.79 -2.25
C ALA A 73 -0.54 16.27 -2.08
N LEU A 74 -1.68 15.65 -1.71
CA LEU A 74 -1.80 14.20 -1.56
C LEU A 74 -1.66 13.48 -2.90
N ALA A 75 -2.36 13.95 -3.95
CA ALA A 75 -2.24 13.42 -5.31
C ALA A 75 -0.80 13.46 -5.83
N ASN A 76 -0.14 14.61 -5.66
CA ASN A 76 1.24 14.80 -6.10
C ASN A 76 2.21 13.89 -5.34
N SER A 77 1.98 13.67 -4.04
CA SER A 77 2.85 12.82 -3.23
C SER A 77 2.82 11.36 -3.68
N PHE A 78 1.64 10.81 -3.93
CA PHE A 78 1.50 9.46 -4.47
C PHE A 78 2.07 9.36 -5.89
N ALA A 79 1.77 10.33 -6.76
CA ALA A 79 2.25 10.32 -8.13
C ALA A 79 3.77 10.41 -8.22
N LEU A 80 4.43 11.18 -7.34
CA LEU A 80 5.89 11.32 -7.31
C LEU A 80 6.59 10.01 -6.93
N LEU A 81 6.01 9.20 -6.05
CA LEU A 81 6.57 7.93 -5.61
C LEU A 81 6.21 6.74 -6.51
N ALA A 82 5.17 6.87 -7.33
CA ALA A 82 4.66 5.81 -8.21
C ALA A 82 5.70 5.18 -9.15
N PRO A 83 6.63 5.93 -9.79
CA PRO A 83 7.65 5.34 -10.66
C PRO A 83 8.54 4.31 -9.96
N GLY A 84 8.78 4.48 -8.65
CA GLY A 84 9.56 3.54 -7.84
C GLY A 84 8.92 2.14 -7.75
N LEU A 85 7.59 2.05 -7.84
CA LEU A 85 6.83 0.81 -7.76
C LEU A 85 6.96 -0.05 -9.03
N LYS A 86 7.38 0.52 -10.16
CA LYS A 86 7.52 -0.20 -11.43
C LYS A 86 8.44 -1.43 -11.31
N ARG A 87 9.52 -1.32 -10.53
CA ARG A 87 10.49 -2.42 -10.34
C ARG A 87 9.89 -3.61 -9.58
N ILE A 88 8.90 -3.36 -8.73
CA ILE A 88 8.26 -4.37 -7.89
C ILE A 88 6.84 -4.71 -8.34
N ARG A 89 6.44 -4.30 -9.56
CA ARG A 89 5.08 -4.51 -10.10
C ARG A 89 4.64 -5.97 -10.03
N LYS A 90 5.52 -6.90 -10.43
CA LYS A 90 5.22 -8.34 -10.35
C LYS A 90 4.90 -8.76 -8.91
N ARG A 91 5.66 -8.26 -7.95
CA ARG A 91 5.46 -8.52 -6.52
C ARG A 91 4.12 -7.96 -6.02
N ILE A 92 3.77 -6.75 -6.44
CA ILE A 92 2.48 -6.14 -6.11
C ILE A 92 1.33 -6.97 -6.69
N ALA A 93 1.44 -7.45 -7.93
CA ALA A 93 0.44 -8.32 -8.54
C ALA A 93 0.27 -9.64 -7.77
N GLN A 94 1.36 -10.31 -7.44
CA GLN A 94 1.34 -11.54 -6.63
C GLN A 94 0.75 -11.32 -5.23
N TYR A 95 1.06 -10.18 -4.60
CA TYR A 95 0.46 -9.79 -3.32
C TYR A 95 -1.07 -9.67 -3.44
N HIS A 96 -1.58 -8.90 -4.42
CA HIS A 96 -3.02 -8.73 -4.64
C HIS A 96 -3.72 -10.07 -4.92
N GLU A 97 -3.10 -10.95 -5.71
CA GLU A 97 -3.61 -12.29 -5.99
C GLU A 97 -3.69 -13.15 -4.72
N ALA A 98 -2.63 -13.14 -3.90
CA ALA A 98 -2.62 -13.87 -2.62
C ALA A 98 -3.69 -13.34 -1.66
N VAL A 99 -3.82 -12.02 -1.53
CA VAL A 99 -4.84 -11.39 -0.67
C VAL A 99 -6.25 -11.74 -1.14
N ALA A 100 -6.52 -11.67 -2.44
CA ALA A 100 -7.83 -12.00 -3.00
C ALA A 100 -8.23 -13.48 -2.80
N SER A 101 -7.26 -14.37 -2.61
CA SER A 101 -7.47 -15.81 -2.44
C SER A 101 -7.79 -16.25 -0.99
N SER A 102 -7.66 -15.37 0.02
CA SER A 102 -7.81 -15.73 1.43
C SER A 102 -8.59 -14.70 2.23
N LEU A 103 -9.65 -15.14 2.91
CA LEU A 103 -10.43 -14.29 3.82
C LEU A 103 -9.60 -13.75 4.99
N VAL A 104 -8.61 -14.51 5.44
CA VAL A 104 -7.67 -14.10 6.50
C VAL A 104 -6.85 -12.90 6.03
N LEU A 105 -6.29 -12.99 4.82
CA LEU A 105 -5.48 -11.93 4.23
C LEU A 105 -6.32 -10.69 3.90
N LEU A 106 -7.52 -10.86 3.34
CA LEU A 106 -8.47 -9.75 3.11
C LEU A 106 -8.79 -9.00 4.40
N GLY A 107 -9.07 -9.72 5.49
CA GLY A 107 -9.33 -9.11 6.79
C GLY A 107 -8.10 -8.36 7.34
N ARG A 108 -6.89 -8.86 7.09
CA ARG A 108 -5.65 -8.20 7.50
C ARG A 108 -5.38 -6.94 6.66
N GLU A 109 -5.52 -7.04 5.35
CA GLU A 109 -5.36 -5.91 4.43
C GLU A 109 -6.30 -4.77 4.78
N ARG A 110 -7.57 -5.07 5.04
CA ARG A 110 -8.54 -4.05 5.46
C ARG A 110 -8.08 -3.30 6.72
N ARG A 111 -7.61 -4.02 7.75
CA ARG A 111 -7.09 -3.39 8.98
C ARG A 111 -5.85 -2.53 8.71
N ASN A 112 -4.95 -2.99 7.83
CA ASN A 112 -3.77 -2.21 7.44
C ASN A 112 -4.19 -0.95 6.67
N HIS A 113 -5.15 -1.06 5.78
CA HIS A 113 -5.70 0.07 5.02
C HIS A 113 -6.28 1.15 5.96
N GLU A 114 -7.06 0.73 6.97
CA GLU A 114 -7.61 1.62 8.00
C GLU A 114 -6.49 2.29 8.82
N ALA A 115 -5.45 1.54 9.21
CA ALA A 115 -4.29 2.06 9.94
C ALA A 115 -3.46 3.05 9.10
N ASN A 116 -3.27 2.76 7.81
CA ASN A 116 -2.58 3.63 6.86
C ASN A 116 -3.36 4.93 6.63
N ALA A 117 -4.67 4.85 6.46
CA ALA A 117 -5.54 6.02 6.34
C ALA A 117 -5.46 6.92 7.59
N GLU A 118 -5.45 6.34 8.79
CA GLU A 118 -5.27 7.12 10.03
C GLU A 118 -3.87 7.76 10.11
N THR A 119 -2.82 7.09 9.62
CA THR A 119 -1.47 7.67 9.52
C THR A 119 -1.46 8.86 8.57
N VAL A 120 -2.05 8.74 7.39
CA VAL A 120 -2.19 9.84 6.42
C VAL A 120 -3.01 10.99 7.01
N ALA A 121 -4.12 10.69 7.73
CA ALA A 121 -4.93 11.71 8.38
C ALA A 121 -4.13 12.53 9.42
N LYS A 122 -3.24 11.88 10.20
CA LYS A 122 -2.34 12.56 11.15
C LYS A 122 -1.38 13.50 10.44
N VAL A 123 -0.85 13.10 9.30
CA VAL A 123 0.07 13.91 8.50
C VAL A 123 -0.66 15.12 7.88
N ILE A 124 -1.93 14.95 7.45
CA ILE A 124 -2.79 16.06 7.00
C ILE A 124 -3.04 17.03 8.17
N ALA A 125 -3.37 16.53 9.35
CA ALA A 125 -3.56 17.36 10.53
C ALA A 125 -2.28 18.14 10.89
N GLN A 126 -1.10 17.50 10.80
CA GLN A 126 0.19 18.16 11.02
C GLN A 126 0.40 19.33 10.05
N ARG A 127 0.16 19.15 8.74
CA ARG A 127 0.26 20.22 7.75
C ARG A 127 -0.71 21.36 8.04
N ARG A 128 -1.95 21.05 8.46
CA ARG A 128 -2.98 22.00 8.87
C ARG A 128 -2.72 22.62 10.26
N ARG A 129 -1.67 22.21 10.98
CA ARG A 129 -1.34 22.65 12.36
C ARG A 129 -2.46 22.34 13.35
N LEU A 130 -3.18 21.25 13.16
CA LEU A 130 -4.20 20.73 14.07
C LEU A 130 -3.55 19.80 15.11
N PRO A 131 -4.02 19.79 16.38
CA PRO A 131 -3.46 18.92 17.41
C PRO A 131 -3.80 17.43 17.17
N THR A 132 -4.91 17.14 16.49
CA THR A 132 -5.37 15.80 16.13
C THR A 132 -6.14 15.86 14.82
N PRO A 133 -6.21 14.73 14.05
CA PRO A 133 -7.04 14.68 12.85
C PRO A 133 -8.52 14.95 13.17
N ASP A 134 -9.12 15.87 12.43
CA ASP A 134 -10.56 16.09 12.41
C ASP A 134 -11.28 15.19 11.38
N THR A 135 -12.57 15.38 11.20
CA THR A 135 -13.37 14.63 10.21
C THR A 135 -12.88 14.85 8.80
N GLU A 136 -12.49 16.09 8.45
CA GLU A 136 -12.02 16.39 7.08
C GLU A 136 -10.69 15.71 6.80
N CYS A 137 -9.75 15.72 7.75
CA CYS A 137 -8.47 14.99 7.62
C CYS A 137 -8.70 13.50 7.38
N ARG A 138 -9.60 12.87 8.13
CA ARG A 138 -9.90 11.43 7.98
C ARG A 138 -10.62 11.13 6.67
N LEU A 139 -11.58 11.96 6.25
CA LEU A 139 -12.26 11.79 4.97
C LEU A 139 -11.28 11.94 3.81
N LEU A 140 -10.43 12.97 3.82
CA LEU A 140 -9.44 13.18 2.76
C LEU A 140 -8.45 12.02 2.69
N ALA A 141 -7.94 11.55 3.82
CA ALA A 141 -7.05 10.40 3.88
C ALA A 141 -7.73 9.14 3.30
N SER A 142 -8.95 8.84 3.72
CA SER A 142 -9.70 7.66 3.27
C SER A 142 -9.98 7.72 1.76
N VAL A 143 -10.42 8.88 1.26
CA VAL A 143 -10.64 9.09 -0.18
C VAL A 143 -9.34 8.97 -0.95
N GLY A 144 -8.25 9.59 -0.48
CA GLY A 144 -6.94 9.49 -1.13
C GLY A 144 -6.44 8.06 -1.23
N MET A 145 -6.54 7.28 -0.15
CA MET A 145 -6.17 5.87 -0.15
C MET A 145 -7.03 5.05 -1.12
N LEU A 146 -8.35 5.29 -1.18
CA LEU A 146 -9.24 4.64 -2.14
C LEU A 146 -8.85 4.94 -3.59
N LEU A 147 -8.53 6.20 -3.92
CA LEU A 147 -8.15 6.60 -5.27
C LEU A 147 -6.82 5.94 -5.69
N VAL A 148 -5.86 5.82 -4.77
CA VAL A 148 -4.59 5.13 -5.03
C VAL A 148 -4.79 3.63 -5.22
N GLU A 149 -5.62 2.99 -4.41
CA GLU A 149 -5.98 1.57 -4.58
C GLU A 149 -6.60 1.32 -5.96
N ARG A 150 -7.55 2.16 -6.38
CA ARG A 150 -8.15 2.10 -7.72
C ARG A 150 -7.09 2.26 -8.82
N ALA A 151 -6.19 3.23 -8.65
CA ALA A 151 -5.09 3.46 -9.59
C ALA A 151 -4.13 2.25 -9.67
N LEU A 152 -3.79 1.63 -8.56
CA LEU A 152 -2.98 0.41 -8.50
C LEU A 152 -3.66 -0.75 -9.23
N ASN A 153 -4.94 -0.99 -8.96
CA ASN A 153 -5.72 -2.04 -9.63
C ASN A 153 -5.77 -1.83 -11.15
N GLN A 154 -6.02 -0.60 -11.60
CA GLN A 154 -6.03 -0.26 -13.02
C GLN A 154 -4.63 -0.42 -13.65
N TRP A 155 -3.59 0.02 -12.96
CA TRP A 155 -2.22 -0.14 -13.43
C TRP A 155 -1.80 -1.60 -13.55
N LEU A 156 -2.18 -2.45 -12.61
CA LEU A 156 -1.93 -3.89 -12.70
C LEU A 156 -2.63 -4.52 -13.89
N ALA A 157 -3.86 -4.07 -14.20
CA ALA A 157 -4.62 -4.55 -15.35
C ALA A 157 -4.12 -3.99 -16.70
N THR A 158 -3.48 -2.81 -16.71
CA THR A 158 -3.08 -2.11 -17.94
C THR A 158 -1.57 -1.79 -17.95
N PRO A 159 -0.72 -2.76 -18.34
CA PRO A 159 0.75 -2.63 -18.25
C PRO A 159 1.36 -1.49 -19.06
N SER A 160 0.67 -1.01 -20.09
CA SER A 160 1.16 0.03 -20.99
C SER A 160 1.08 1.45 -20.43
N ARG A 161 0.33 1.65 -19.34
CA ARG A 161 0.14 2.97 -18.72
C ARG A 161 1.09 3.16 -17.54
N ALA A 162 1.52 4.38 -17.30
CA ALA A 162 2.31 4.75 -16.12
C ALA A 162 1.38 4.93 -14.90
N LEU A 163 1.83 4.48 -13.72
CA LEU A 163 1.01 4.54 -12.50
C LEU A 163 0.75 5.99 -12.05
N ASP A 164 1.73 6.87 -12.18
CA ASP A 164 1.60 8.29 -11.84
C ASP A 164 0.53 9.00 -12.69
N ASP A 165 0.43 8.68 -13.99
CA ASP A 165 -0.64 9.19 -14.86
C ASP A 165 -2.02 8.72 -14.41
N ILE A 166 -2.12 7.44 -14.02
CA ILE A 166 -3.38 6.86 -13.54
C ILE A 166 -3.78 7.50 -12.21
N ILE A 167 -2.85 7.68 -11.27
CA ILE A 167 -3.11 8.37 -9.99
C ILE A 167 -3.65 9.77 -10.25
N ARG A 168 -2.98 10.57 -11.09
CA ARG A 168 -3.43 11.92 -11.43
C ARG A 168 -4.83 11.92 -12.04
N GLN A 169 -5.13 10.96 -12.90
CA GLN A 169 -6.45 10.82 -13.51
C GLN A 169 -7.53 10.46 -12.47
N GLU A 170 -7.29 9.51 -11.57
CA GLU A 170 -8.25 9.13 -10.53
C GLU A 170 -8.55 10.32 -9.59
N PHE A 171 -7.52 11.05 -9.17
CA PHE A 171 -7.71 12.25 -8.35
C PHE A 171 -8.45 13.35 -9.11
N ALA A 172 -8.12 13.61 -10.37
CA ALA A 172 -8.78 14.63 -11.17
C ALA A 172 -10.26 14.31 -11.47
N ALA A 173 -10.66 13.04 -11.43
CA ALA A 173 -12.05 12.63 -11.67
C ALA A 173 -12.98 12.94 -10.49
N LEU A 174 -12.49 12.93 -9.24
CA LEU A 174 -13.33 13.08 -8.05
C LEU A 174 -14.12 14.40 -8.01
N PRO A 175 -13.56 15.60 -8.29
CA PRO A 175 -14.31 16.85 -8.26
C PRO A 175 -15.46 16.89 -9.28
N ALA A 176 -15.37 16.13 -10.38
CA ALA A 176 -16.44 16.05 -11.37
C ALA A 176 -17.63 15.20 -10.90
N VAL A 177 -17.38 14.22 -10.02
CA VAL A 177 -18.41 13.35 -9.42
C VAL A 177 -19.18 14.08 -8.32
N LEU A 178 -18.57 15.10 -7.68
CA LEU A 178 -19.14 15.83 -6.55
C LEU A 178 -19.96 17.08 -6.96
N LYS A 179 -20.07 17.35 -8.27
CA LYS A 179 -20.89 18.43 -8.83
C LYS A 179 -22.30 17.96 -9.14
#